data_6bb367ac640557aacbc5790fe291bd64
#
_entry.id   6bb367ac640557aacbc5790fe291bd64
#
_cell.length_a   1.000
_cell.length_b   1.000
_cell.length_c   1.000
_cell.angle_alpha   90.00
_cell.angle_beta   90.00
_cell.angle_gamma   90.00
#
_symmetry.space_group_name_H-M   'P 1'
#
loop_
_entity.id
_entity.type
_entity.pdbx_description
1 polymer ?
#
loop_
_entity_poly.entity_id
_entity_poly.type
_entity_poly.pdbx_seq_one_letter_code
_entity_poly.pdbx_strand_id
1 'polypeptide(L)' 'MIKLFEDQKVSLYQVQKDLGLGIYTLYRYAKGQRNVENMPTKMVCDLAYYFKIEVNTLYKKMLDYQKKNGGIK' A
#
# COMPACT_ATOMS: atom_id res chain seq x y z
N MET A 1 6.61 -2.99 -0.57
CA MET A 1 5.78 -2.18 -1.51
C MET A 1 5.96 -0.68 -1.38
N ILE A 2 7.06 -0.27 -0.82
CA ILE A 2 7.41 1.16 -0.77
C ILE A 2 7.49 1.75 -2.18
N LYS A 3 7.99 0.95 -3.12
CA LYS A 3 8.15 1.42 -4.48
C LYS A 3 6.83 1.87 -5.13
N LEU A 4 5.72 1.29 -4.72
CA LEU A 4 4.43 1.72 -5.23
C LEU A 4 4.20 3.21 -4.96
N PHE A 5 4.52 3.64 -3.75
CA PHE A 5 4.34 5.04 -3.36
C PHE A 5 5.32 5.94 -4.10
N GLU A 6 6.55 5.48 -4.30
CA GLU A 6 7.54 6.23 -5.06
C GLU A 6 7.08 6.42 -6.50
N ASP A 7 6.54 5.35 -7.10
CA ASP A 7 6.06 5.42 -8.48
C ASP A 7 4.88 6.37 -8.61
N GLN A 8 4.07 6.50 -7.57
CA GLN A 8 2.94 7.42 -7.56
C GLN A 8 3.35 8.83 -7.13
N LYS A 9 4.63 9.00 -6.82
CA LYS A 9 5.20 10.30 -6.45
C LYS A 9 4.55 10.91 -5.22
N VAL A 10 4.21 10.07 -4.26
CA VAL A 10 3.68 10.53 -2.97
C VAL A 10 4.45 9.83 -1.86
N SER A 11 4.53 10.47 -0.71
CA SER A 11 5.17 9.84 0.43
C SER A 11 4.16 8.97 1.18
N LEU A 12 4.66 7.94 1.81
CA LEU A 12 3.85 7.08 2.64
C LEU A 12 3.16 7.90 3.74
N TYR A 13 3.90 8.82 4.33
CA TYR A 13 3.36 9.69 5.37
C TYR A 13 2.16 10.50 4.85
N GLN A 14 2.29 11.07 3.66
CA GLN A 14 1.23 11.89 3.09
C GLN A 14 -0.04 11.08 2.84
N VAL A 15 0.12 9.86 2.32
CA VAL A 15 -1.02 8.98 2.07
C VAL A 15 -1.73 8.65 3.39
N GLN A 16 -0.97 8.29 4.41
CA GLN A 16 -1.55 7.95 5.71
C GLN A 16 -2.30 9.15 6.30
N LYS A 17 -1.74 10.33 6.18
CA LYS A 17 -2.35 11.54 6.68
C LYS A 17 -3.66 11.84 5.93
N ASP A 18 -3.62 11.76 4.60
CA ASP A 18 -4.78 12.08 3.78
C ASP A 18 -5.93 11.11 4.00
N LEU A 19 -5.62 9.86 4.26
CA LEU A 19 -6.64 8.83 4.49
C LEU A 19 -7.04 8.71 5.96
N GLY A 20 -6.42 9.50 6.83
CA GLY A 20 -6.75 9.45 8.25
C GLY A 20 -6.28 8.18 8.92
N LEU A 21 -5.23 7.57 8.42
CA LEU A 21 -4.70 6.33 8.99
C LEU A 21 -3.67 6.62 10.07
N GLY A 22 -3.46 5.65 10.94
CA GLY A 22 -2.42 5.77 11.94
C GLY A 22 -1.04 5.77 11.31
N ILE A 23 -0.08 6.28 12.06
CA ILE A 23 1.28 6.48 11.56
C ILE A 23 1.93 5.21 11.03
N TYR A 24 1.65 4.06 11.67
CA TYR A 24 2.29 2.81 11.27
C TYR A 24 1.38 1.89 10.47
N THR A 25 0.16 2.31 10.15
CA THR A 25 -0.80 1.44 9.52
C THR A 25 -0.34 0.94 8.15
N LEU A 26 -0.03 1.86 7.24
CA LEU A 26 0.50 1.48 5.93
C LEU A 26 1.97 1.13 5.99
N TYR A 27 2.67 1.76 6.94
CA TYR A 27 4.10 1.53 7.10
C TYR A 27 4.42 0.05 7.24
N ARG A 28 3.61 -0.67 8.02
CA ARG A 28 3.84 -2.09 8.25
C ARG A 28 3.73 -2.90 6.96
N TYR A 29 2.76 -2.56 6.13
CA TYR A 29 2.64 -3.22 4.83
C TYR A 29 3.78 -2.83 3.90
N ALA A 30 4.14 -1.56 3.91
CA ALA A 30 5.22 -1.06 3.06
C ALA A 30 6.55 -1.71 3.40
N LYS A 31 6.79 -1.97 4.68
CA LYS A 31 8.04 -2.58 5.14
C LYS A 31 8.02 -4.11 5.11
N GLY A 32 6.91 -4.71 4.72
CA GLY A 32 6.83 -6.16 4.66
C GLY A 32 6.56 -6.84 6.00
N GLN A 33 6.19 -6.07 7.01
CA GLN A 33 5.85 -6.62 8.32
C GLN A 33 4.48 -7.26 8.34
N ARG A 34 3.61 -6.87 7.42
CA ARG A 34 2.29 -7.47 7.25
C ARG A 34 2.08 -7.75 5.77
N ASN A 35 1.37 -8.83 5.49
CA ASN A 35 1.11 -9.21 4.11
C ASN A 35 -0.09 -8.45 3.55
N VAL A 36 0.01 -8.04 2.28
CA VAL A 36 -1.07 -7.35 1.60
C VAL A 36 -2.35 -8.18 1.61
N GLU A 37 -2.22 -9.49 1.57
CA GLU A 37 -3.39 -10.38 1.61
C GLU A 37 -4.22 -10.21 2.88
N ASN A 38 -3.59 -9.70 3.95
CA ASN A 38 -4.28 -9.47 5.22
C ASN A 38 -4.78 -8.04 5.37
N MET A 39 -4.59 -7.22 4.35
CA MET A 39 -5.04 -5.83 4.40
C MET A 39 -6.56 -5.77 4.34
N PRO A 40 -7.20 -5.00 5.22
CA PRO A 40 -8.66 -4.85 5.18
C PRO A 40 -9.13 -4.34 3.82
N THR A 41 -10.25 -4.88 3.35
CA THR A 41 -10.80 -4.47 2.06
C THR A 41 -11.04 -2.97 1.99
N LYS A 42 -11.53 -2.39 3.07
CA LYS A 42 -11.77 -0.95 3.11
C LYS A 42 -10.49 -0.17 2.81
N MET A 43 -9.37 -0.60 3.38
CA MET A 43 -8.10 0.08 3.15
C MET A 43 -7.66 -0.04 1.70
N VAL A 44 -7.84 -1.22 1.10
CA VAL A 44 -7.51 -1.41 -0.31
C VAL A 44 -8.35 -0.48 -1.18
N CYS A 45 -9.64 -0.41 -0.88
CA CYS A 45 -10.54 0.47 -1.64
C CYS A 45 -10.18 1.94 -1.47
N ASP A 46 -9.83 2.34 -0.26
CA ASP A 46 -9.44 3.73 0.01
C ASP A 46 -8.17 4.10 -0.76
N LEU A 47 -7.20 3.19 -0.79
CA LEU A 47 -5.97 3.41 -1.54
C LEU A 47 -6.25 3.48 -3.04
N ALA A 48 -7.10 2.60 -3.54
CA ALA A 48 -7.46 2.58 -4.96
C ALA A 48 -8.10 3.91 -5.36
N TYR A 49 -9.01 4.39 -4.53
CA TYR A 49 -9.65 5.66 -4.76
C TYR A 49 -8.63 6.80 -4.73
N TYR A 50 -7.74 6.77 -3.76
CA TYR A 50 -6.71 7.79 -3.58
C TYR A 50 -5.80 7.88 -4.80
N PHE A 51 -5.36 6.73 -5.31
CA PHE A 51 -4.46 6.68 -6.47
C PHE A 51 -5.21 6.70 -7.80
N LYS A 52 -6.54 6.63 -7.78
CA LYS A 52 -7.39 6.59 -8.98
C LYS A 52 -7.03 5.39 -9.84
N ILE A 53 -6.88 4.26 -9.20
CA ILE A 53 -6.58 2.99 -9.85
C ILE A 53 -7.70 2.01 -9.50
N GLU A 54 -8.08 1.15 -10.45
CA GLU A 54 -9.09 0.14 -10.16
C GLU A 54 -8.62 -0.76 -9.03
N VAL A 55 -9.56 -1.15 -8.15
CA VAL A 55 -9.22 -1.93 -6.95
C VAL A 55 -8.44 -3.20 -7.28
N ASN A 56 -8.91 -3.98 -8.25
CA ASN A 56 -8.23 -5.22 -8.61
C ASN A 56 -6.83 -4.96 -9.14
N THR A 57 -6.69 -3.93 -9.95
CA THR A 57 -5.39 -3.56 -10.51
C THR A 57 -4.44 -3.14 -9.40
N LEU A 58 -4.92 -2.35 -8.46
CA LEU A 58 -4.09 -1.91 -7.35
C LEU A 58 -3.66 -3.09 -6.48
N TYR A 59 -4.59 -4.00 -6.18
CA TYR A 59 -4.29 -5.16 -5.35
C TYR A 59 -3.18 -6.00 -5.99
N LYS A 60 -3.29 -6.25 -7.30
CA LYS A 60 -2.27 -7.01 -8.02
C LYS A 60 -0.92 -6.30 -7.98
N LYS A 61 -0.93 -4.98 -8.15
CA LYS A 61 0.31 -4.20 -8.08
C LYS A 61 0.95 -4.32 -6.69
N MET A 62 0.14 -4.22 -5.65
CA MET A 62 0.65 -4.33 -4.29
C MET A 62 1.27 -5.69 -4.02
N LEU A 63 0.64 -6.74 -4.52
CA LEU A 63 1.19 -8.09 -4.38
C LEU A 63 2.52 -8.22 -5.12
N ASP A 64 2.61 -7.66 -6.32
CA ASP A 64 3.85 -7.69 -7.09
C ASP A 64 4.97 -6.97 -6.37
N TYR A 65 4.69 -5.76 -5.87
CA TYR A 65 5.70 -5.01 -5.15
C TYR A 65 6.13 -5.70 -3.87
N GLN A 66 5.18 -6.36 -3.21
CA GLN A 66 5.48 -7.10 -2.00
C GLN A 66 6.46 -8.23 -2.30
N LYS A 67 6.23 -8.97 -3.38
CA LYS A 67 7.12 -10.05 -3.77
C LYS A 67 8.52 -9.55 -4.08
N LYS A 68 8.60 -8.45 -4.80
CA LYS A 68 9.91 -7.91 -5.21
C LYS A 68 10.72 -7.40 -4.04
N ASN A 69 10.04 -6.78 -3.08
CA ASN A 69 10.74 -6.19 -1.95
C ASN A 69 10.93 -7.17 -0.82
N GLY A 70 10.12 -8.09 -0.81
CA GLY A 70 10.13 -8.92 0.28
C GLY A 70 11.03 -10.04 0.28
N GLY A 71 10.96 -9.36 -0.39
CA GLY A 71 11.29 -10.06 -0.15
C GLY A 71 11.38 -10.63 1.12
N ILE A 72 11.31 -10.55 1.38
CA ILE A 72 11.33 -10.95 2.27
C ILE A 72 11.68 -11.37 3.00
N LYS A 73 11.57 -11.59 3.01
CA LYS A 73 11.61 -11.95 3.67
C LYS A 73 11.80 -11.87 4.08
#